data_c09f8f328dcc895231f3c33d8a697cbf
#
_entry.id   c09f8f328dcc895231f3c33d8a697cbf
#
_cell.length_a   1.000
_cell.length_b   1.000
_cell.length_c   1.000
_cell.angle_alpha   90.00
_cell.angle_beta   90.00
_cell.angle_gamma   90.00
#
_symmetry.space_group_name_H-M   'P 1'
#
loop_
_entity.id
_entity.type
_entity.pdbx_description
1 polymer ?
#
loop_
_entity_poly.entity_id
_entity_poly.type
_entity_poly.pdbx_seq_one_letter_code
_entity_poly.pdbx_strand_id
1 'polypeptide(L)'
;VAQIVSIRSIASVSSLGDNPEKIWTEWQKQNHLFQFRHIGNTKAWGGFLDSNAREQIEILRESSDTYKHLDDSVLLAIAASRQAVEKAGWNSADTFGINIGSSRGATSLFEKHHEEFLQTGKAPLLTSPVTTLGNISSWVAQDLASNGPELSHSITCSTSLHALLNGVAWLRSGMADKFLVGGSESPLTAFTISQMQSLKIYSREPETAEFPSRALEFDKKFSSMILGEAASMCCLESGVSDESIAIVESVGYATETLESNTSISANADCLQRSMKMALSDIHPSEIDVIIMHAPGTVKGDFSEFRAIEAVFGNHKPLLTTTKWKNGHTFGASGMINVELAALMLQHQYFIGSPFGPESKPVSLKKILVNAVGFGGNAVSAVISIF
;
A
#
# COMPACT_ATOMS: atom_id res chain seq x y z
N VAL A 1 12.96 -8.05 -26.56
CA VAL A 1 11.72 -7.47 -26.04
C VAL A 1 11.66 -7.86 -24.58
N ALA A 2 11.48 -6.89 -23.68
CA ALA A 2 11.33 -7.20 -22.25
C ALA A 2 10.06 -8.07 -22.07
N GLN A 3 10.17 -9.09 -21.20
CA GLN A 3 9.05 -9.97 -20.90
C GLN A 3 7.89 -9.17 -20.28
N ILE A 4 6.68 -9.31 -20.82
CA ILE A 4 5.48 -8.68 -20.28
C ILE A 4 5.17 -9.31 -18.92
N VAL A 5 4.81 -8.49 -17.94
CA VAL A 5 4.37 -8.94 -16.63
C VAL A 5 2.91 -8.54 -16.47
N SER A 6 2.04 -9.51 -16.28
CA SER A 6 0.62 -9.28 -16.05
C SER A 6 0.26 -9.37 -14.55
N ILE A 7 -0.80 -8.66 -14.20
CA ILE A 7 -1.51 -8.80 -12.94
C ILE A 7 -2.61 -9.83 -13.16
N ARG A 8 -2.51 -10.96 -12.48
CA ARG A 8 -3.49 -12.04 -12.55
C ARG A 8 -4.66 -11.81 -11.60
N SER A 9 -4.36 -11.35 -10.40
CA SER A 9 -5.35 -11.01 -9.39
C SER A 9 -4.79 -9.99 -8.40
N ILE A 10 -5.69 -9.26 -7.72
CA ILE A 10 -5.40 -8.46 -6.54
C ILE A 10 -6.47 -8.72 -5.50
N ALA A 11 -6.08 -8.73 -4.23
CA ALA A 11 -6.98 -8.77 -3.11
C ALA A 11 -6.43 -7.93 -1.95
N SER A 12 -7.34 -7.29 -1.22
CA SER A 12 -6.99 -6.53 -0.02
C SER A 12 -7.95 -6.76 1.13
N VAL A 13 -7.46 -6.48 2.33
CA VAL A 13 -8.24 -6.40 3.58
C VAL A 13 -7.93 -5.05 4.21
N SER A 14 -8.94 -4.21 4.40
CA SER A 14 -8.76 -2.84 4.91
C SER A 14 -10.06 -2.27 5.47
N SER A 15 -10.11 -0.98 5.74
CA SER A 15 -11.35 -0.26 6.08
C SER A 15 -12.38 -0.28 4.94
N LEU A 16 -11.97 -0.54 3.69
CA LEU A 16 -12.86 -0.72 2.54
C LEU A 16 -13.60 -2.08 2.57
N GLY A 17 -13.14 -3.00 3.39
CA GLY A 17 -13.61 -4.38 3.48
C GLY A 17 -12.57 -5.40 3.04
N ASP A 18 -13.04 -6.61 2.77
CA ASP A 18 -12.27 -7.79 2.38
C ASP A 18 -12.83 -8.49 1.14
N ASN A 19 -13.81 -7.88 0.49
CA ASN A 19 -14.53 -8.42 -0.65
C ASN A 19 -14.45 -7.43 -1.83
N PRO A 20 -14.12 -7.86 -3.07
CA PRO A 20 -13.92 -6.96 -4.22
C PRO A 20 -15.12 -6.08 -4.56
N GLU A 21 -16.33 -6.65 -4.54
CA GLU A 21 -17.56 -5.90 -4.87
C GLU A 21 -17.84 -4.82 -3.83
N LYS A 22 -17.60 -5.12 -2.55
CA LYS A 22 -17.72 -4.16 -1.46
C LYS A 22 -16.64 -3.07 -1.60
N ILE A 23 -15.38 -3.46 -1.82
CA ILE A 23 -14.26 -2.53 -2.01
C ILE A 23 -14.57 -1.56 -3.16
N TRP A 24 -15.02 -2.08 -4.31
CA TRP A 24 -15.40 -1.23 -5.44
C TRP A 24 -16.57 -0.31 -5.13
N THR A 25 -17.62 -0.84 -4.48
CA THR A 25 -18.77 -0.04 -4.05
C THR A 25 -18.36 1.06 -3.07
N GLU A 26 -17.46 0.77 -2.13
CA GLU A 26 -16.96 1.76 -1.20
C GLU A 26 -16.12 2.85 -1.92
N TRP A 27 -15.29 2.48 -2.89
CA TRP A 27 -14.54 3.48 -3.67
C TRP A 27 -15.44 4.50 -4.39
N GLN A 28 -16.61 4.08 -4.86
CA GLN A 28 -17.55 4.95 -5.56
C GLN A 28 -18.25 5.98 -4.66
N LYS A 29 -18.29 5.75 -3.36
CA LYS A 29 -18.89 6.69 -2.40
C LYS A 29 -17.97 7.87 -2.11
N GLN A 30 -18.54 9.05 -1.88
CA GLN A 30 -17.80 10.27 -1.59
C GLN A 30 -17.57 10.52 -0.08
N ASN A 31 -17.72 9.53 0.75
CA ASN A 31 -17.43 9.58 2.19
C ASN A 31 -16.08 8.95 2.51
N HIS A 32 -15.49 9.36 3.63
CA HIS A 32 -14.35 8.67 4.21
C HIS A 32 -14.77 7.50 5.11
N LEU A 33 -13.79 6.62 5.45
CA LEU A 33 -14.02 5.44 6.31
C LEU A 33 -13.35 5.56 7.68
N PHE A 34 -12.89 6.75 8.04
CA PHE A 34 -12.22 6.97 9.33
C PHE A 34 -13.19 6.95 10.50
N GLN A 35 -12.69 6.47 11.62
CA GLN A 35 -13.38 6.48 12.91
C GLN A 35 -12.53 7.27 13.92
N PHE A 36 -13.20 8.10 14.73
CA PHE A 36 -12.57 8.86 15.80
C PHE A 36 -12.80 8.13 17.13
N ARG A 37 -11.80 7.39 17.60
CA ARG A 37 -11.95 6.56 18.80
C ARG A 37 -10.66 6.50 19.64
N HIS A 38 -10.75 5.91 20.82
CA HIS A 38 -9.59 5.68 21.67
C HIS A 38 -8.62 4.65 21.06
N ILE A 39 -7.34 5.00 21.05
CA ILE A 39 -6.20 4.15 20.71
C ILE A 39 -5.27 4.25 21.93
N GLY A 40 -5.31 3.27 22.81
CA GLY A 40 -4.73 3.41 24.15
C GLY A 40 -5.36 4.58 24.91
N ASN A 41 -4.52 5.48 25.45
CA ASN A 41 -4.96 6.66 26.18
C ASN A 41 -5.22 7.90 25.32
N THR A 42 -5.07 7.79 23.98
CA THR A 42 -5.24 8.91 23.06
C THR A 42 -6.49 8.70 22.22
N LYS A 43 -7.31 9.76 22.07
CA LYS A 43 -8.42 9.76 21.12
C LYS A 43 -7.93 10.34 19.81
N ALA A 44 -8.06 9.59 18.72
CA ALA A 44 -7.55 9.98 17.40
C ALA A 44 -8.38 9.36 16.26
N TRP A 45 -8.29 9.97 15.09
CA TRP A 45 -8.78 9.38 13.86
C TRP A 45 -7.95 8.16 13.45
N GLY A 46 -8.59 7.15 12.86
CA GLY A 46 -7.93 5.98 12.29
C GLY A 46 -8.78 5.30 11.21
N GLY A 47 -8.11 4.75 10.21
CA GLY A 47 -8.72 3.89 9.19
C GLY A 47 -8.69 2.43 9.65
N PHE A 48 -9.58 2.09 10.57
CA PHE A 48 -9.68 0.74 11.14
C PHE A 48 -10.32 -0.22 10.13
N LEU A 49 -9.99 -1.49 10.23
CA LEU A 49 -10.71 -2.53 9.51
C LEU A 49 -12.23 -2.38 9.73
N ASP A 50 -13.01 -2.68 8.72
CA ASP A 50 -14.43 -2.78 8.91
C ASP A 50 -14.81 -3.96 9.83
N SER A 51 -16.02 -4.00 10.34
CA SER A 51 -16.44 -5.00 11.34
C SER A 51 -16.33 -6.43 10.81
N ASN A 52 -16.73 -6.66 9.55
CA ASN A 52 -16.66 -7.98 8.93
C ASN A 52 -15.21 -8.43 8.73
N ALA A 53 -14.36 -7.56 8.16
CA ALA A 53 -12.94 -7.86 8.00
C ALA A 53 -12.26 -8.14 9.34
N ARG A 54 -12.58 -7.39 10.39
CA ARG A 54 -12.06 -7.65 11.75
C ARG A 54 -12.49 -9.01 12.27
N GLU A 55 -13.76 -9.37 12.11
CA GLU A 55 -14.28 -10.68 12.53
C GLU A 55 -13.59 -11.83 11.79
N GLN A 56 -13.37 -11.70 10.48
CA GLN A 56 -12.65 -12.71 9.68
C GLN A 56 -11.19 -12.88 10.15
N ILE A 57 -10.51 -11.79 10.55
CA ILE A 57 -9.16 -11.87 11.11
C ILE A 57 -9.16 -12.60 12.47
N GLU A 58 -10.17 -12.36 13.33
CA GLU A 58 -10.25 -13.09 14.59
C GLU A 58 -10.60 -14.58 14.39
N ILE A 59 -11.47 -14.91 13.44
CA ILE A 59 -11.73 -16.31 13.04
C ILE A 59 -10.42 -16.96 12.53
N LEU A 60 -9.67 -16.27 11.70
CA LEU A 60 -8.36 -16.77 11.23
C LEU A 60 -7.42 -17.00 12.41
N ARG A 61 -7.31 -16.05 13.34
CA ARG A 61 -6.48 -16.17 14.55
C ARG A 61 -6.79 -17.42 15.34
N GLU A 62 -8.08 -17.70 15.56
CA GLU A 62 -8.55 -18.84 16.35
C GLU A 62 -8.52 -20.18 15.59
N SER A 63 -8.28 -20.17 14.28
CA SER A 63 -8.27 -21.38 13.44
C SER A 63 -7.07 -22.29 13.68
N SER A 64 -6.00 -21.78 14.28
CA SER A 64 -4.78 -22.54 14.59
C SER A 64 -4.09 -22.02 15.85
N ASP A 65 -3.58 -22.90 16.69
CA ASP A 65 -2.78 -22.50 17.85
C ASP A 65 -1.55 -21.67 17.47
N THR A 66 -1.01 -21.91 16.29
CA THR A 66 0.12 -21.15 15.76
C THR A 66 -0.27 -19.69 15.47
N TYR A 67 -1.46 -19.46 14.90
CA TYR A 67 -1.91 -18.14 14.51
C TYR A 67 -2.30 -17.26 15.69
N LYS A 68 -2.67 -17.84 16.83
CA LYS A 68 -2.99 -17.07 18.07
C LYS A 68 -1.88 -16.15 18.55
N HIS A 69 -0.64 -16.47 18.20
CA HIS A 69 0.54 -15.73 18.61
C HIS A 69 1.05 -14.72 17.56
N LEU A 70 0.39 -14.63 16.39
CA LEU A 70 0.80 -13.75 15.31
C LEU A 70 0.25 -12.34 15.47
N ASP A 71 1.02 -11.38 15.04
CA ASP A 71 0.56 -9.98 14.93
C ASP A 71 -0.50 -9.83 13.86
N ASP A 72 -1.39 -8.85 14.02
CA ASP A 72 -2.42 -8.53 13.03
C ASP A 72 -1.83 -8.30 11.63
N SER A 73 -0.65 -7.68 11.53
CA SER A 73 0.01 -7.46 10.24
C SER A 73 0.31 -8.77 9.49
N VAL A 74 0.60 -9.86 10.20
CA VAL A 74 0.82 -11.18 9.60
C VAL A 74 -0.51 -11.84 9.22
N LEU A 75 -1.52 -11.76 10.08
CA LEU A 75 -2.85 -12.34 9.82
C LEU A 75 -3.54 -11.64 8.64
N LEU A 76 -3.43 -10.32 8.54
CA LEU A 76 -3.91 -9.55 7.39
C LEU A 76 -3.20 -9.99 6.10
N ALA A 77 -1.88 -10.20 6.16
CA ALA A 77 -1.12 -10.70 5.02
C ALA A 77 -1.60 -12.09 4.57
N ILE A 78 -1.80 -13.02 5.50
CA ILE A 78 -2.34 -14.36 5.21
C ILE A 78 -3.73 -14.25 4.55
N ALA A 79 -4.65 -13.49 5.15
CA ALA A 79 -6.01 -13.34 4.64
C ALA A 79 -6.05 -12.78 3.21
N ALA A 80 -5.33 -11.68 2.95
CA ALA A 80 -5.26 -11.08 1.62
C ALA A 80 -4.55 -12.00 0.61
N SER A 81 -3.51 -12.74 1.03
CA SER A 81 -2.77 -13.68 0.17
C SER A 81 -3.63 -14.86 -0.26
N ARG A 82 -4.39 -15.46 0.67
CA ARG A 82 -5.34 -16.54 0.36
C ARG A 82 -6.31 -16.11 -0.73
N GLN A 83 -6.92 -14.94 -0.57
CA GLN A 83 -7.88 -14.41 -1.54
C GLN A 83 -7.23 -14.11 -2.90
N ALA A 84 -6.02 -13.51 -2.91
CA ALA A 84 -5.33 -13.22 -4.16
C ALA A 84 -4.96 -14.50 -4.91
N VAL A 85 -4.41 -15.50 -4.22
CA VAL A 85 -4.00 -16.79 -4.79
C VAL A 85 -5.21 -17.59 -5.29
N GLU A 86 -6.30 -17.63 -4.52
CA GLU A 86 -7.57 -18.27 -4.95
C GLU A 86 -8.11 -17.64 -6.23
N LYS A 87 -8.19 -16.29 -6.29
CA LYS A 87 -8.64 -15.56 -7.49
C LYS A 87 -7.72 -15.77 -8.69
N ALA A 88 -6.40 -15.91 -8.45
CA ALA A 88 -5.45 -16.22 -9.51
C ALA A 88 -5.61 -17.66 -10.06
N GLY A 89 -6.33 -18.52 -9.36
CA GLY A 89 -6.44 -19.94 -9.67
C GLY A 89 -5.15 -20.71 -9.40
N TRP A 90 -4.21 -20.15 -8.61
CA TRP A 90 -3.00 -20.85 -8.22
C TRP A 90 -3.30 -21.90 -7.14
N ASN A 91 -2.56 -22.96 -7.16
CA ASN A 91 -2.75 -24.09 -6.23
C ASN A 91 -1.40 -24.64 -5.76
N SER A 92 -1.43 -25.65 -4.90
CA SER A 92 -0.25 -26.25 -4.29
C SER A 92 0.74 -26.94 -5.28
N ALA A 93 0.34 -27.14 -6.53
CA ALA A 93 1.24 -27.64 -7.58
C ALA A 93 2.01 -26.48 -8.26
N ASP A 94 1.59 -25.24 -8.06
CA ASP A 94 2.27 -24.08 -8.60
C ASP A 94 3.47 -23.70 -7.72
N THR A 95 4.59 -23.40 -8.36
CA THR A 95 5.73 -22.77 -7.70
C THR A 95 5.69 -21.29 -7.96
N PHE A 96 5.56 -20.48 -6.91
CA PHE A 96 5.57 -19.03 -7.02
C PHE A 96 6.43 -18.40 -5.92
N GLY A 97 7.10 -17.30 -6.26
CA GLY A 97 7.84 -16.51 -5.27
C GLY A 97 6.89 -15.63 -4.43
N ILE A 98 7.36 -15.23 -3.27
CA ILE A 98 6.63 -14.35 -2.35
C ILE A 98 7.52 -13.19 -1.94
N ASN A 99 7.04 -11.95 -2.10
CA ASN A 99 7.67 -10.78 -1.53
C ASN A 99 6.62 -9.87 -0.87
N ILE A 100 6.49 -9.98 0.43
CA ILE A 100 5.58 -9.16 1.22
C ILE A 100 6.40 -8.31 2.18
N GLY A 101 6.18 -7.00 2.13
CA GLY A 101 6.86 -6.07 3.00
C GLY A 101 5.94 -5.41 4.02
N SER A 102 6.56 -4.84 5.05
CA SER A 102 5.90 -4.00 6.04
C SER A 102 6.84 -2.86 6.43
N SER A 103 6.29 -1.69 6.63
CA SER A 103 7.07 -0.55 7.11
C SER A 103 7.49 -0.71 8.58
N ARG A 104 6.62 -1.30 9.37
CA ARG A 104 6.77 -1.39 10.83
C ARG A 104 6.78 -2.83 11.37
N GLY A 105 6.31 -3.80 10.60
CA GLY A 105 6.19 -5.18 11.03
C GLY A 105 5.18 -5.37 12.17
N ALA A 106 5.47 -6.33 13.05
CA ALA A 106 4.63 -6.72 14.19
C ALA A 106 4.68 -5.68 15.34
N THR A 107 4.25 -4.45 15.05
CA THR A 107 4.37 -3.31 15.97
C THR A 107 3.64 -3.55 17.29
N SER A 108 2.42 -4.04 17.23
CA SER A 108 1.58 -4.26 18.42
C SER A 108 2.20 -5.30 19.36
N LEU A 109 2.66 -6.42 18.83
CA LEU A 109 3.34 -7.45 19.62
C LEU A 109 4.69 -6.96 20.15
N PHE A 110 5.45 -6.22 19.35
CA PHE A 110 6.73 -5.66 19.79
C PHE A 110 6.55 -4.73 21.01
N GLU A 111 5.58 -3.81 20.91
CA GLU A 111 5.27 -2.90 22.02
C GLU A 111 4.84 -3.68 23.29
N LYS A 112 3.93 -4.65 23.15
CA LYS A 112 3.46 -5.50 24.23
C LYS A 112 4.60 -6.30 24.90
N HIS A 113 5.42 -6.98 24.10
CA HIS A 113 6.52 -7.78 24.64
C HIS A 113 7.64 -6.93 25.24
N HIS A 114 7.86 -5.73 24.70
CA HIS A 114 8.82 -4.78 25.28
C HIS A 114 8.32 -4.24 26.63
N GLU A 115 7.02 -3.93 26.76
CA GLU A 115 6.42 -3.54 28.02
C GLU A 115 6.57 -4.65 29.10
N GLU A 116 6.29 -5.91 28.73
CA GLU A 116 6.48 -7.05 29.63
C GLU A 116 7.96 -7.21 30.05
N PHE A 117 8.89 -7.02 29.12
CA PHE A 117 10.33 -7.03 29.43
C PHE A 117 10.69 -5.93 30.42
N LEU A 118 10.17 -4.71 30.29
CA LEU A 118 10.43 -3.61 31.23
C LEU A 118 9.88 -3.90 32.63
N GLN A 119 8.75 -4.61 32.72
CA GLN A 119 8.13 -4.96 34.02
C GLN A 119 8.79 -6.15 34.69
N THR A 120 9.25 -7.15 33.93
CA THR A 120 9.70 -8.45 34.48
C THR A 120 11.20 -8.71 34.32
N GLY A 121 11.89 -7.94 33.50
CA GLY A 121 13.29 -8.17 33.11
C GLY A 121 13.48 -9.37 32.17
N LYS A 122 12.39 -9.97 31.64
CA LYS A 122 12.45 -11.15 30.76
C LYS A 122 11.52 -10.95 29.55
N ALA A 123 12.02 -11.21 28.35
CA ALA A 123 11.19 -11.25 27.17
C ALA A 123 10.37 -12.56 27.11
N PRO A 124 9.13 -12.54 26.61
CA PRO A 124 8.35 -13.75 26.33
C PRO A 124 9.08 -14.70 25.38
N LEU A 125 8.81 -15.99 25.49
CA LEU A 125 9.50 -17.04 24.73
C LEU A 125 9.44 -16.84 23.22
N LEU A 126 8.29 -16.42 22.69
CA LEU A 126 8.05 -16.27 21.27
C LEU A 126 8.39 -14.88 20.72
N THR A 127 8.90 -13.95 21.54
CA THR A 127 9.16 -12.56 21.13
C THR A 127 9.92 -12.46 19.81
N SER A 128 11.09 -13.11 19.72
CA SER A 128 11.94 -13.03 18.52
C SER A 128 11.24 -13.57 17.27
N PRO A 129 10.72 -14.80 17.24
CA PRO A 129 10.14 -15.35 16.02
C PRO A 129 8.85 -14.64 15.55
N VAL A 130 8.06 -14.03 16.45
CA VAL A 130 6.80 -13.36 16.07
C VAL A 130 6.94 -11.87 15.80
N THR A 131 8.08 -11.24 16.13
CA THR A 131 8.33 -9.82 15.90
C THR A 131 9.38 -9.55 14.82
N THR A 132 10.02 -10.57 14.26
CA THR A 132 10.97 -10.43 13.17
C THR A 132 10.24 -10.07 11.89
N LEU A 133 10.68 -9.01 11.19
CA LEU A 133 10.04 -8.52 9.97
C LEU A 133 9.93 -9.63 8.88
N GLY A 134 10.95 -10.49 8.76
CA GLY A 134 10.97 -11.60 7.79
C GLY A 134 9.85 -12.62 7.96
N ASN A 135 9.19 -12.68 9.10
CA ASN A 135 8.18 -13.70 9.35
C ASN A 135 6.88 -13.49 8.55
N ILE A 136 6.60 -12.29 8.02
CA ILE A 136 5.37 -12.06 7.23
C ILE A 136 5.35 -12.95 5.99
N SER A 137 6.39 -12.91 5.15
CA SER A 137 6.47 -13.77 3.96
C SER A 137 6.57 -15.25 4.31
N SER A 138 7.33 -15.59 5.37
CA SER A 138 7.47 -16.98 5.82
C SER A 138 6.13 -17.58 6.27
N TRP A 139 5.32 -16.84 7.03
CA TRP A 139 4.00 -17.30 7.46
C TRP A 139 3.04 -17.44 6.28
N VAL A 140 3.08 -16.54 5.33
CA VAL A 140 2.27 -16.65 4.09
C VAL A 140 2.74 -17.84 3.26
N ALA A 141 4.06 -18.07 3.14
CA ALA A 141 4.60 -19.23 2.40
C ALA A 141 4.18 -20.55 3.03
N GLN A 142 4.23 -20.65 4.36
CA GLN A 142 3.77 -21.84 5.09
C GLN A 142 2.26 -22.05 4.92
N ASP A 143 1.47 -20.99 5.03
CA ASP A 143 0.01 -21.04 4.91
C ASP A 143 -0.43 -21.50 3.51
N LEU A 144 0.22 -20.99 2.47
CA LEU A 144 -0.07 -21.31 1.07
C LEU A 144 0.67 -22.56 0.55
N ALA A 145 1.50 -23.19 1.39
CA ALA A 145 2.39 -24.30 1.01
C ALA A 145 3.26 -23.99 -0.23
N SER A 146 3.70 -22.73 -0.37
CA SER A 146 4.56 -22.31 -1.47
C SER A 146 6.00 -22.80 -1.26
N ASN A 147 6.62 -23.30 -2.33
CA ASN A 147 8.00 -23.76 -2.36
C ASN A 147 8.94 -22.81 -3.13
N GLY A 148 8.46 -21.63 -3.53
CA GLY A 148 9.27 -20.63 -4.22
C GLY A 148 10.13 -19.79 -3.25
N PRO A 149 10.90 -18.83 -3.79
CA PRO A 149 11.68 -17.92 -2.96
C PRO A 149 10.78 -17.01 -2.14
N GLU A 150 11.15 -16.77 -0.88
CA GLU A 150 10.43 -15.87 0.01
C GLU A 150 11.32 -14.70 0.45
N LEU A 151 10.79 -13.50 0.43
CA LEU A 151 11.46 -12.27 0.82
C LEU A 151 10.52 -11.38 1.64
N SER A 152 11.05 -10.80 2.70
CA SER A 152 10.41 -9.68 3.40
C SER A 152 11.36 -8.51 3.45
N HIS A 153 10.82 -7.29 3.38
CA HIS A 153 11.63 -6.08 3.45
C HIS A 153 10.82 -4.91 4.01
N SER A 154 11.54 -3.86 4.40
CA SER A 154 10.98 -2.57 4.76
C SER A 154 11.71 -1.46 4.01
N ILE A 155 10.96 -0.70 3.22
CA ILE A 155 11.40 0.56 2.61
C ILE A 155 10.35 1.62 2.93
N THR A 156 10.00 1.69 4.20
CA THR A 156 9.00 2.61 4.74
C THR A 156 7.68 2.61 3.92
N CYS A 157 7.14 3.77 3.58
CA CYS A 157 5.82 3.86 2.92
C CYS A 157 5.81 3.38 1.46
N SER A 158 6.97 3.21 0.80
CA SER A 158 7.08 2.70 -0.57
C SER A 158 7.25 1.18 -0.66
N THR A 159 7.21 0.48 0.47
CA THR A 159 7.52 -0.95 0.61
C THR A 159 6.79 -1.84 -0.40
N SER A 160 5.48 -1.74 -0.53
CA SER A 160 4.72 -2.64 -1.43
C SER A 160 4.94 -2.36 -2.91
N LEU A 161 5.27 -1.12 -3.32
CA LEU A 161 5.71 -0.87 -4.69
C LEU A 161 7.14 -1.37 -4.94
N HIS A 162 8.01 -1.41 -3.92
CA HIS A 162 9.29 -2.11 -4.04
C HIS A 162 9.10 -3.63 -4.12
N ALA A 163 8.07 -4.20 -3.44
CA ALA A 163 7.71 -5.60 -3.64
C ALA A 163 7.25 -5.87 -5.08
N LEU A 164 6.44 -4.97 -5.66
CA LEU A 164 6.06 -5.03 -7.08
C LEU A 164 7.29 -4.97 -7.99
N LEU A 165 8.20 -4.02 -7.77
CA LEU A 165 9.47 -3.89 -8.52
C LEU A 165 10.29 -5.19 -8.45
N ASN A 166 10.43 -5.77 -7.25
CA ASN A 166 11.14 -7.04 -7.08
C ASN A 166 10.46 -8.17 -7.84
N GLY A 167 9.14 -8.35 -7.72
CA GLY A 167 8.40 -9.37 -8.46
C GLY A 167 8.57 -9.22 -9.98
N VAL A 168 8.47 -8.00 -10.50
CA VAL A 168 8.73 -7.70 -11.92
C VAL A 168 10.16 -8.07 -12.32
N ALA A 169 11.15 -7.78 -11.47
CA ALA A 169 12.55 -8.12 -11.75
C ALA A 169 12.77 -9.63 -11.79
N TRP A 170 12.20 -10.40 -10.85
CA TRP A 170 12.28 -11.86 -10.82
C TRP A 170 11.64 -12.48 -12.06
N LEU A 171 10.45 -12.01 -12.45
CA LEU A 171 9.75 -12.52 -13.64
C LEU A 171 10.52 -12.18 -14.91
N ARG A 172 10.97 -10.92 -15.08
CA ARG A 172 11.74 -10.50 -16.26
C ARG A 172 13.11 -11.17 -16.38
N SER A 173 13.70 -11.61 -15.25
CA SER A 173 14.95 -12.38 -15.29
C SER A 173 14.77 -13.86 -15.68
N GLY A 174 13.52 -14.34 -15.74
CA GLY A 174 13.20 -15.76 -15.98
C GLY A 174 13.53 -16.68 -14.80
N MET A 175 13.79 -16.14 -13.60
CA MET A 175 14.03 -16.93 -12.39
C MET A 175 12.73 -17.41 -11.73
N ALA A 176 11.59 -16.83 -12.09
CA ALA A 176 10.25 -17.23 -11.68
C ALA A 176 9.25 -16.91 -12.78
N ASP A 177 8.15 -17.67 -12.87
CA ASP A 177 7.03 -17.41 -13.77
C ASP A 177 5.81 -16.81 -13.05
N LYS A 178 5.75 -16.98 -11.73
CA LYS A 178 4.68 -16.51 -10.85
C LYS A 178 5.27 -15.87 -9.59
N PHE A 179 4.70 -14.75 -9.15
CA PHE A 179 5.18 -14.06 -7.96
C PHE A 179 4.04 -13.37 -7.22
N LEU A 180 3.87 -13.67 -5.92
CA LEU A 180 2.96 -12.97 -5.03
C LEU A 180 3.70 -11.79 -4.39
N VAL A 181 3.21 -10.57 -4.61
CA VAL A 181 3.82 -9.35 -4.09
C VAL A 181 2.82 -8.53 -3.31
N GLY A 182 3.27 -7.79 -2.31
CA GLY A 182 2.37 -6.92 -1.58
C GLY A 182 2.96 -6.27 -0.34
N GLY A 183 2.07 -5.78 0.51
CA GLY A 183 2.41 -5.21 1.79
C GLY A 183 1.29 -5.33 2.80
N SER A 184 1.66 -5.35 4.08
CA SER A 184 0.72 -5.48 5.20
C SER A 184 1.12 -4.61 6.38
N GLU A 185 0.16 -3.92 6.97
CA GLU A 185 0.36 -3.02 8.10
C GLU A 185 -0.83 -3.04 9.07
N SER A 186 -0.50 -3.10 10.37
CA SER A 186 -1.43 -2.85 11.47
C SER A 186 -0.83 -1.82 12.44
N PRO A 187 -0.77 -0.53 12.03
CA PRO A 187 0.02 0.48 12.74
C PRO A 187 -0.77 1.27 13.79
N LEU A 188 -2.02 0.95 14.07
CA LEU A 188 -2.91 1.77 14.92
C LEU A 188 -2.68 1.50 16.40
N THR A 189 -1.44 1.71 16.87
CA THR A 189 -1.04 1.68 18.29
C THR A 189 -0.90 3.08 18.85
N ALA A 190 -1.01 3.22 20.18
CA ALA A 190 -0.85 4.50 20.86
C ALA A 190 0.55 5.10 20.63
N PHE A 191 1.59 4.27 20.62
CA PHE A 191 2.96 4.72 20.39
C PHE A 191 3.18 5.19 18.96
N THR A 192 2.68 4.46 17.97
CA THR A 192 2.77 4.88 16.55
C THR A 192 2.04 6.20 16.30
N ILE A 193 0.83 6.36 16.84
CA ILE A 193 0.08 7.62 16.73
C ILE A 193 0.87 8.77 17.37
N SER A 194 1.42 8.56 18.58
CA SER A 194 2.24 9.55 19.28
C SER A 194 3.47 9.98 18.46
N GLN A 195 4.13 9.04 17.78
CA GLN A 195 5.27 9.36 16.88
C GLN A 195 4.85 10.30 15.76
N MET A 196 3.71 10.01 15.10
CA MET A 196 3.21 10.85 13.99
C MET A 196 2.71 12.22 14.49
N GLN A 197 2.14 12.28 15.69
CA GLN A 197 1.77 13.55 16.34
C GLN A 197 3.01 14.38 16.70
N SER A 198 4.07 13.75 17.16
CA SER A 198 5.36 14.41 17.49
C SER A 198 6.02 15.00 16.24
N LEU A 199 5.87 14.35 15.08
CA LEU A 199 6.30 14.87 13.78
C LEU A 199 5.38 15.99 13.26
N LYS A 200 4.26 16.28 13.94
CA LYS A 200 3.24 17.28 13.56
C LYS A 200 2.62 17.02 12.18
N ILE A 201 2.52 15.76 11.79
CA ILE A 201 1.95 15.34 10.50
C ILE A 201 0.58 14.67 10.64
N TYR A 202 0.20 14.23 11.85
CA TYR A 202 -1.08 13.59 12.12
C TYR A 202 -2.23 14.59 12.13
N SER A 203 -3.40 14.16 11.68
CA SER A 203 -4.62 14.99 11.66
C SER A 203 -5.00 15.45 13.07
N ARG A 204 -5.33 16.73 13.18
CA ARG A 204 -5.88 17.38 14.37
C ARG A 204 -7.31 17.85 14.18
N GLU A 205 -7.92 17.44 13.08
CA GLU A 205 -9.30 17.79 12.77
C GLU A 205 -10.25 17.25 13.85
N PRO A 206 -11.28 18.03 14.23
CA PRO A 206 -12.25 17.63 15.24
C PRO A 206 -13.08 16.43 14.75
N GLU A 207 -13.73 15.72 15.70
CA GLU A 207 -14.62 14.58 15.40
C GLU A 207 -15.76 14.93 14.43
N THR A 208 -16.11 16.21 14.34
CA THR A 208 -17.17 16.73 13.44
C THR A 208 -16.67 17.09 12.05
N ALA A 209 -15.38 16.89 11.74
CA ALA A 209 -14.84 17.23 10.43
C ALA A 209 -15.42 16.32 9.35
N GLU A 210 -15.93 16.90 8.27
CA GLU A 210 -16.44 16.18 7.12
C GLU A 210 -15.34 15.36 6.42
N PHE A 211 -14.13 15.92 6.29
CA PHE A 211 -12.95 15.28 5.74
C PHE A 211 -11.75 15.48 6.66
N PRO A 212 -11.52 14.57 7.62
CA PRO A 212 -10.42 14.71 8.58
C PRO A 212 -9.03 14.42 7.97
N SER A 213 -8.96 13.76 6.81
CA SER A 213 -7.76 13.67 5.98
C SER A 213 -7.97 14.52 4.72
N ARG A 214 -7.14 15.53 4.57
CA ARG A 214 -7.19 16.49 3.47
C ARG A 214 -6.08 16.23 2.45
N ALA A 215 -5.84 14.96 2.15
CA ALA A 215 -4.89 14.55 1.13
C ALA A 215 -5.34 15.06 -0.25
N LEU A 216 -4.41 15.62 -1.04
CA LEU A 216 -4.63 16.34 -2.30
C LEU A 216 -5.26 17.75 -2.19
N GLU A 217 -5.58 18.24 -1.01
CA GLU A 217 -5.92 19.66 -0.87
C GLU A 217 -4.63 20.46 -0.76
N PHE A 218 -4.23 21.12 -1.84
CA PHE A 218 -2.92 21.76 -1.92
C PHE A 218 -2.80 23.09 -1.17
N ASP A 219 -3.90 23.74 -0.84
CA ASP A 219 -3.96 24.98 -0.06
C ASP A 219 -4.16 24.76 1.46
N LYS A 220 -4.16 23.49 1.91
CA LYS A 220 -4.25 23.17 3.33
C LYS A 220 -3.11 23.79 4.13
N LYS A 221 -3.42 24.34 5.29
CA LYS A 221 -2.45 25.02 6.16
C LYS A 221 -1.76 24.08 7.15
N PHE A 222 -2.38 22.95 7.44
CA PHE A 222 -1.89 21.96 8.40
C PHE A 222 -1.89 20.57 7.77
N SER A 223 -0.93 19.76 8.20
CA SER A 223 -0.90 18.35 7.84
C SER A 223 -2.07 17.61 8.48
N SER A 224 -2.65 16.68 7.75
CA SER A 224 -3.88 15.94 8.11
C SER A 224 -3.78 14.45 7.80
N MET A 225 -2.57 13.89 7.90
CA MET A 225 -2.37 12.45 7.71
C MET A 225 -3.15 11.67 8.76
N ILE A 226 -3.83 10.62 8.33
CA ILE A 226 -4.48 9.63 9.20
C ILE A 226 -3.90 8.26 8.84
N LEU A 227 -3.55 7.46 9.82
CA LEU A 227 -3.09 6.08 9.58
C LEU A 227 -4.27 5.13 9.36
N GLY A 228 -4.04 4.09 8.56
CA GLY A 228 -4.99 3.00 8.35
C GLY A 228 -4.34 1.62 8.46
N GLU A 229 -5.14 0.61 8.76
CA GLU A 229 -4.76 -0.81 8.72
C GLU A 229 -5.08 -1.38 7.34
N ALA A 230 -4.18 -2.14 6.74
CA ALA A 230 -4.45 -2.88 5.52
C ALA A 230 -3.40 -3.94 5.20
N ALA A 231 -3.82 -4.96 4.46
CA ALA A 231 -2.96 -5.75 3.59
C ALA A 231 -3.50 -5.72 2.17
N SER A 232 -2.60 -5.67 1.17
CA SER A 232 -2.98 -5.82 -0.23
C SER A 232 -1.92 -6.63 -0.95
N MET A 233 -2.37 -7.66 -1.68
CA MET A 233 -1.54 -8.66 -2.35
C MET A 233 -1.91 -8.76 -3.82
N CYS A 234 -0.90 -8.92 -4.66
CA CYS A 234 -1.01 -9.01 -6.11
C CYS A 234 -0.30 -10.25 -6.62
N CYS A 235 -0.98 -11.07 -7.39
CA CYS A 235 -0.41 -12.20 -8.13
C CYS A 235 0.07 -11.71 -9.50
N LEU A 236 1.37 -11.82 -9.73
CA LEU A 236 2.02 -11.46 -10.98
C LEU A 236 2.38 -12.72 -11.78
N GLU A 237 2.21 -12.69 -13.08
CA GLU A 237 2.62 -13.77 -14.00
C GLU A 237 3.44 -13.23 -15.18
N SER A 238 4.34 -14.09 -15.68
CA SER A 238 5.06 -13.86 -16.91
C SER A 238 4.13 -14.05 -18.11
N GLY A 239 4.09 -13.06 -19.02
CA GLY A 239 3.19 -13.08 -20.18
C GLY A 239 1.80 -12.54 -19.85
N VAL A 240 0.88 -12.78 -20.76
CA VAL A 240 -0.52 -12.33 -20.70
C VAL A 240 -1.43 -13.51 -21.01
N SER A 241 -2.51 -13.65 -20.28
CA SER A 241 -3.59 -14.62 -20.53
C SER A 241 -4.95 -13.90 -20.57
N ASP A 242 -5.98 -14.58 -21.02
CA ASP A 242 -7.37 -14.07 -21.04
C ASP A 242 -7.90 -13.73 -19.64
N GLU A 243 -7.25 -14.26 -18.61
CA GLU A 243 -7.63 -14.05 -17.22
C GLU A 243 -6.77 -12.96 -16.53
N SER A 244 -5.81 -12.36 -17.25
CA SER A 244 -5.05 -11.22 -16.75
C SER A 244 -5.94 -9.99 -16.62
N ILE A 245 -5.86 -9.27 -15.50
CA ILE A 245 -6.73 -8.12 -15.23
C ILE A 245 -6.11 -6.78 -15.64
N ALA A 246 -4.78 -6.73 -15.70
CA ALA A 246 -3.99 -5.57 -16.14
C ALA A 246 -2.55 -5.99 -16.43
N ILE A 247 -1.72 -5.06 -16.93
CA ILE A 247 -0.28 -5.25 -17.12
C ILE A 247 0.48 -4.27 -16.24
N VAL A 248 1.63 -4.69 -15.71
CA VAL A 248 2.67 -3.80 -15.19
C VAL A 248 3.56 -3.43 -16.38
N GLU A 249 3.20 -2.35 -17.06
CA GLU A 249 3.85 -1.94 -18.30
C GLU A 249 5.30 -1.54 -18.04
N SER A 250 5.51 -0.73 -17.00
CA SER A 250 6.84 -0.28 -16.58
C SER A 250 6.90 0.00 -15.09
N VAL A 251 8.12 -0.03 -14.55
CA VAL A 251 8.42 0.39 -13.17
C VAL A 251 9.71 1.21 -13.16
N GLY A 252 9.67 2.38 -12.55
CA GLY A 252 10.83 3.21 -12.29
C GLY A 252 11.07 3.37 -10.79
N TYR A 253 12.32 3.57 -10.42
CA TYR A 253 12.75 3.76 -9.03
C TYR A 253 13.86 4.79 -8.91
N ALA A 254 13.94 5.43 -7.76
CA ALA A 254 15.05 6.35 -7.47
C ALA A 254 15.17 6.59 -5.96
N THR A 255 16.38 6.93 -5.54
CA THR A 255 16.67 7.41 -4.18
C THR A 255 17.31 8.78 -4.28
N GLU A 256 16.94 9.71 -3.40
CA GLU A 256 17.59 11.02 -3.29
C GLU A 256 18.39 11.15 -1.99
N THR A 257 19.39 12.01 -2.01
CA THR A 257 20.09 12.41 -0.79
C THR A 257 19.24 13.39 -0.02
N LEU A 258 18.95 13.08 1.23
CA LEU A 258 18.10 13.92 2.08
C LEU A 258 18.93 14.97 2.81
N GLU A 259 18.42 16.20 2.88
CA GLU A 259 18.92 17.27 3.74
C GLU A 259 18.44 17.12 5.19
N SER A 260 17.34 16.39 5.41
CA SER A 260 16.77 16.11 6.71
C SER A 260 16.24 14.67 6.79
N ASN A 261 16.24 14.08 8.00
CA ASN A 261 15.82 12.68 8.20
C ASN A 261 14.32 12.42 7.98
N THR A 262 13.50 13.45 7.72
CA THR A 262 12.03 13.33 7.74
C THR A 262 11.32 13.80 6.49
N SER A 263 12.03 14.41 5.53
CA SER A 263 11.38 14.96 4.33
C SER A 263 12.20 14.74 3.07
N ILE A 264 11.48 14.45 1.99
CA ILE A 264 12.03 14.52 0.63
C ILE A 264 12.33 15.98 0.26
N SER A 265 13.11 16.20 -0.79
CA SER A 265 13.41 17.52 -1.33
C SER A 265 12.13 18.28 -1.71
N ALA A 266 12.21 19.60 -1.78
CA ALA A 266 11.06 20.45 -2.12
C ALA A 266 10.47 20.15 -3.50
N ASN A 267 11.27 19.60 -4.41
CA ASN A 267 10.89 19.21 -5.77
C ASN A 267 10.70 17.70 -5.92
N ALA A 268 10.85 16.94 -4.84
CA ALA A 268 10.78 15.47 -4.81
C ALA A 268 11.58 14.83 -5.95
N ASP A 269 12.89 15.07 -5.98
CA ASP A 269 13.79 14.63 -7.05
C ASP A 269 13.78 13.11 -7.25
N CYS A 270 13.58 12.34 -6.18
CA CYS A 270 13.39 10.89 -6.27
C CYS A 270 12.14 10.54 -7.09
N LEU A 271 11.00 11.22 -6.87
CA LEU A 271 9.77 11.00 -7.63
C LEU A 271 9.93 11.44 -9.09
N GLN A 272 10.57 12.56 -9.37
CA GLN A 272 10.84 12.97 -10.76
C GLN A 272 11.64 11.91 -11.51
N ARG A 273 12.70 11.38 -10.89
CA ARG A 273 13.56 10.35 -11.51
C ARG A 273 12.84 9.03 -11.66
N SER A 274 12.08 8.58 -10.67
CA SER A 274 11.30 7.33 -10.74
C SER A 274 10.22 7.42 -11.82
N MET A 275 9.47 8.54 -11.91
CA MET A 275 8.48 8.76 -12.98
C MET A 275 9.14 8.80 -14.36
N LYS A 276 10.25 9.55 -14.54
CA LYS A 276 10.98 9.59 -15.82
C LYS A 276 11.47 8.20 -16.24
N MET A 277 11.94 7.39 -15.30
CA MET A 277 12.36 6.02 -15.58
C MET A 277 11.16 5.14 -15.96
N ALA A 278 10.03 5.25 -15.26
CA ALA A 278 8.80 4.52 -15.60
C ALA A 278 8.24 4.94 -16.98
N LEU A 279 8.47 6.18 -17.40
CA LEU A 279 8.02 6.74 -18.67
C LEU A 279 9.07 6.64 -19.80
N SER A 280 10.15 5.84 -19.65
CA SER A 280 11.25 5.82 -20.63
C SER A 280 10.78 5.54 -22.06
N ASP A 281 9.80 4.65 -22.24
CA ASP A 281 9.24 4.23 -23.52
C ASP A 281 7.75 4.63 -23.69
N ILE A 282 7.23 5.46 -22.78
CA ILE A 282 5.83 5.90 -22.73
C ILE A 282 5.80 7.42 -22.79
N HIS A 283 5.08 7.97 -23.75
CA HIS A 283 4.94 9.42 -23.81
C HIS A 283 4.05 9.92 -22.65
N PRO A 284 4.40 10.99 -21.95
CA PRO A 284 3.61 11.48 -20.81
C PRO A 284 2.11 11.69 -21.11
N SER A 285 1.76 12.06 -22.34
CA SER A 285 0.37 12.25 -22.75
C SER A 285 -0.47 10.96 -22.83
N GLU A 286 0.15 9.80 -22.70
CA GLU A 286 -0.56 8.53 -22.63
C GLU A 286 -1.07 8.20 -21.21
N ILE A 287 -0.60 8.91 -20.20
CA ILE A 287 -1.04 8.70 -18.82
C ILE A 287 -2.34 9.46 -18.59
N ASP A 288 -3.41 8.73 -18.31
CA ASP A 288 -4.73 9.29 -18.03
C ASP A 288 -4.86 9.78 -16.58
N VAL A 289 -4.32 9.02 -15.64
CA VAL A 289 -4.44 9.26 -14.19
C VAL A 289 -3.10 9.03 -13.50
N ILE A 290 -2.84 9.83 -12.47
CA ILE A 290 -1.77 9.57 -11.48
C ILE A 290 -2.42 9.34 -10.12
N ILE A 291 -2.18 8.16 -9.54
CA ILE A 291 -2.50 7.90 -8.14
C ILE A 291 -1.29 8.33 -7.31
N MET A 292 -1.42 9.48 -6.69
CA MET A 292 -0.35 10.09 -5.90
C MET A 292 -0.11 9.36 -4.58
N HIS A 293 1.13 9.40 -4.12
CA HIS A 293 1.46 9.01 -2.76
C HIS A 293 0.71 9.87 -1.74
N ALA A 294 0.79 11.18 -1.90
CA ALA A 294 0.05 12.22 -1.18
C ALA A 294 -0.46 11.82 0.24
N PRO A 295 0.42 11.79 1.27
CA PRO A 295 0.07 11.27 2.60
C PRO A 295 -0.87 12.19 3.40
N GLY A 296 -1.28 13.33 2.88
CA GLY A 296 -2.05 14.36 3.58
C GLY A 296 -1.18 15.37 4.31
N THR A 297 0.12 15.41 4.04
CA THR A 297 1.02 16.41 4.63
C THR A 297 1.19 17.62 3.71
N VAL A 298 1.36 18.83 4.29
CA VAL A 298 1.52 20.06 3.51
C VAL A 298 2.71 19.96 2.55
N LYS A 299 3.88 19.56 3.05
CA LYS A 299 5.09 19.48 2.22
C LYS A 299 5.06 18.30 1.26
N GLY A 300 4.67 17.10 1.74
CA GLY A 300 4.72 15.87 0.95
C GLY A 300 3.82 15.93 -0.28
N ASP A 301 2.55 16.31 -0.09
CA ASP A 301 1.60 16.40 -1.18
C ASP A 301 2.04 17.45 -2.23
N PHE A 302 2.54 18.61 -1.76
CA PHE A 302 2.96 19.69 -2.66
C PHE A 302 4.27 19.38 -3.38
N SER A 303 5.24 18.72 -2.72
CA SER A 303 6.49 18.30 -3.38
C SER A 303 6.23 17.28 -4.49
N GLU A 304 5.33 16.32 -4.25
CA GLU A 304 4.92 15.36 -5.28
C GLU A 304 4.19 16.04 -6.44
N PHE A 305 3.29 16.97 -6.15
CA PHE A 305 2.60 17.75 -7.18
C PHE A 305 3.60 18.52 -8.08
N ARG A 306 4.60 19.18 -7.50
CA ARG A 306 5.68 19.83 -8.26
C ARG A 306 6.49 18.84 -9.11
N ALA A 307 6.77 17.67 -8.59
CA ALA A 307 7.45 16.63 -9.36
C ALA A 307 6.64 16.20 -10.59
N ILE A 308 5.33 16.06 -10.43
CA ILE A 308 4.41 15.75 -11.53
C ILE A 308 4.42 16.88 -12.57
N GLU A 309 4.29 18.16 -12.15
CA GLU A 309 4.38 19.28 -13.07
C GLU A 309 5.70 19.33 -13.84
N ALA A 310 6.82 19.02 -13.18
CA ALA A 310 8.14 19.01 -13.81
C ALA A 310 8.31 17.86 -14.82
N VAL A 311 7.65 16.72 -14.62
CA VAL A 311 7.75 15.55 -15.52
C VAL A 311 6.75 15.64 -16.68
N PHE A 312 5.52 16.07 -16.40
CA PHE A 312 4.41 16.06 -17.37
C PHE A 312 4.24 17.37 -18.14
N GLY A 313 4.82 18.48 -17.66
CA GLY A 313 4.80 19.78 -18.35
C GLY A 313 3.37 20.26 -18.62
N ASN A 314 3.05 20.41 -19.91
CA ASN A 314 1.73 20.88 -20.34
C ASN A 314 0.63 19.81 -20.29
N HIS A 315 0.98 18.54 -20.24
CA HIS A 315 -0.01 17.47 -20.05
C HIS A 315 -0.45 17.44 -18.59
N LYS A 316 -1.76 17.32 -18.38
CA LYS A 316 -2.36 17.35 -17.03
C LYS A 316 -3.17 16.07 -16.82
N PRO A 317 -2.54 14.96 -16.42
CA PRO A 317 -3.29 13.75 -16.05
C PRO A 317 -4.18 14.06 -14.84
N LEU A 318 -5.27 13.29 -14.70
CA LEU A 318 -6.12 13.37 -13.51
C LEU A 318 -5.35 12.90 -12.28
N LEU A 319 -5.53 13.59 -11.16
CA LEU A 319 -4.85 13.26 -9.91
C LEU A 319 -5.84 12.69 -8.89
N THR A 320 -5.45 11.62 -8.23
CA THR A 320 -6.18 11.06 -7.09
C THR A 320 -5.23 10.45 -6.07
N THR A 321 -5.74 10.08 -4.91
CA THR A 321 -5.04 9.32 -3.87
C THR A 321 -6.05 8.52 -3.05
N THR A 322 -5.62 7.43 -2.44
CA THR A 322 -6.46 6.63 -1.53
C THR A 322 -6.57 7.21 -0.13
N LYS A 323 -5.63 8.11 0.26
CA LYS A 323 -5.41 8.53 1.66
C LYS A 323 -6.52 9.39 2.25
N TRP A 324 -7.32 10.07 1.45
CA TRP A 324 -8.46 10.82 1.94
C TRP A 324 -9.59 9.93 2.47
N LYS A 325 -9.61 8.65 2.05
CA LYS A 325 -10.71 7.71 2.30
C LYS A 325 -10.38 6.63 3.33
N ASN A 326 -9.26 5.90 3.12
CA ASN A 326 -8.87 4.77 3.98
C ASN A 326 -7.62 5.03 4.83
N GLY A 327 -7.00 6.22 4.67
CA GLY A 327 -5.80 6.61 5.40
C GLY A 327 -4.49 6.11 4.80
N HIS A 328 -3.40 6.50 5.44
CA HIS A 328 -2.07 6.08 5.07
C HIS A 328 -1.73 4.74 5.70
N THR A 329 -1.76 3.69 4.92
CA THR A 329 -1.49 2.31 5.34
C THR A 329 0.01 1.97 5.22
N PHE A 330 0.88 2.95 5.42
CA PHE A 330 2.35 2.80 5.38
C PHE A 330 2.84 1.88 4.24
N GLY A 331 3.49 0.77 4.59
CA GLY A 331 4.07 -0.17 3.62
C GLY A 331 3.07 -0.82 2.68
N ALA A 332 1.80 -0.95 3.07
CA ALA A 332 0.74 -1.51 2.23
C ALA A 332 0.18 -0.52 1.21
N SER A 333 0.37 0.80 1.41
CA SER A 333 -0.37 1.84 0.67
C SER A 333 -0.09 1.84 -0.85
N GLY A 334 1.10 1.45 -1.27
CA GLY A 334 1.44 1.35 -2.70
C GLY A 334 0.60 0.30 -3.41
N MET A 335 0.39 -0.87 -2.79
CA MET A 335 -0.40 -1.94 -3.39
C MET A 335 -1.91 -1.65 -3.36
N ILE A 336 -2.43 -0.96 -2.35
CA ILE A 336 -3.80 -0.42 -2.36
C ILE A 336 -3.99 0.56 -3.53
N ASN A 337 -2.97 1.37 -3.84
CA ASN A 337 -3.02 2.25 -5.01
C ASN A 337 -3.01 1.45 -6.33
N VAL A 338 -2.24 0.36 -6.43
CA VAL A 338 -2.24 -0.54 -7.60
C VAL A 338 -3.60 -1.24 -7.76
N GLU A 339 -4.21 -1.69 -6.65
CA GLU A 339 -5.57 -2.23 -6.65
C GLU A 339 -6.59 -1.21 -7.19
N LEU A 340 -6.54 0.03 -6.69
CA LEU A 340 -7.41 1.09 -7.22
C LEU A 340 -7.17 1.36 -8.70
N ALA A 341 -5.90 1.34 -9.17
CA ALA A 341 -5.58 1.49 -10.58
C ALA A 341 -6.21 0.38 -11.43
N ALA A 342 -6.04 -0.88 -11.02
CA ALA A 342 -6.63 -2.02 -11.72
C ALA A 342 -8.16 -1.94 -11.75
N LEU A 343 -8.81 -1.60 -10.63
CA LEU A 343 -10.26 -1.43 -10.56
C LEU A 343 -10.77 -0.30 -11.47
N MET A 344 -10.10 0.87 -11.47
CA MET A 344 -10.46 1.97 -12.36
C MET A 344 -10.33 1.58 -13.83
N LEU A 345 -9.27 0.84 -14.20
CA LEU A 345 -9.06 0.33 -15.56
C LEU A 345 -10.13 -0.69 -15.96
N GLN A 346 -10.44 -1.66 -15.09
CA GLN A 346 -11.45 -2.68 -15.34
C GLN A 346 -12.86 -2.10 -15.51
N HIS A 347 -13.23 -1.17 -14.64
CA HIS A 347 -14.56 -0.56 -14.63
C HIS A 347 -14.67 0.68 -15.52
N GLN A 348 -13.56 1.13 -16.13
CA GLN A 348 -13.51 2.35 -16.94
C GLN A 348 -14.11 3.56 -16.21
N TYR A 349 -13.81 3.66 -14.90
CA TYR A 349 -14.38 4.67 -14.03
C TYR A 349 -13.31 5.33 -13.16
N PHE A 350 -13.22 6.65 -13.23
CA PHE A 350 -12.27 7.43 -12.42
C PHE A 350 -12.80 7.64 -10.99
N ILE A 351 -12.01 7.25 -10.02
CA ILE A 351 -12.24 7.55 -8.60
C ILE A 351 -11.40 8.78 -8.22
N GLY A 352 -12.06 9.92 -8.11
CA GLY A 352 -11.45 11.19 -7.72
C GLY A 352 -11.31 11.36 -6.20
N SER A 353 -10.72 12.49 -5.82
CA SER A 353 -10.68 12.99 -4.44
C SER A 353 -11.73 14.07 -4.25
N PRO A 354 -12.29 14.27 -3.03
CA PRO A 354 -13.17 15.39 -2.73
C PRO A 354 -12.56 16.78 -2.97
N PHE A 355 -11.23 16.83 -3.06
CA PHE A 355 -10.45 18.06 -3.28
C PHE A 355 -9.96 18.22 -4.73
N GLY A 356 -10.32 17.30 -5.61
CA GLY A 356 -9.94 17.30 -7.02
C GLY A 356 -11.06 17.78 -7.94
N PRO A 357 -10.77 17.93 -9.24
CA PRO A 357 -11.78 18.32 -10.21
C PRO A 357 -12.82 17.20 -10.43
N GLU A 358 -14.06 17.56 -10.67
CA GLU A 358 -15.15 16.64 -11.04
C GLU A 358 -15.07 16.16 -12.50
N SER A 359 -13.88 16.01 -13.07
CA SER A 359 -13.74 15.58 -14.45
C SER A 359 -13.87 14.07 -14.59
N LYS A 360 -14.58 13.63 -15.62
CA LYS A 360 -14.73 12.21 -15.98
C LYS A 360 -13.98 11.98 -17.28
N PRO A 361 -12.96 11.09 -17.33
CA PRO A 361 -12.30 10.74 -18.57
C PRO A 361 -13.24 9.93 -19.46
N VAL A 362 -13.02 10.03 -20.77
CA VAL A 362 -13.81 9.27 -21.76
C VAL A 362 -13.40 7.80 -21.76
N SER A 363 -12.12 7.50 -21.51
CA SER A 363 -11.59 6.15 -21.36
C SER A 363 -10.33 6.19 -20.47
N LEU A 364 -10.03 5.08 -19.83
CA LEU A 364 -8.82 4.89 -19.03
C LEU A 364 -7.98 3.78 -19.67
N LYS A 365 -6.73 4.06 -19.99
CA LYS A 365 -5.80 3.10 -20.60
C LYS A 365 -4.56 2.89 -19.75
N LYS A 366 -3.98 3.97 -19.19
CA LYS A 366 -2.74 3.93 -18.44
C LYS A 366 -2.83 4.79 -17.18
N ILE A 367 -2.50 4.20 -16.05
CA ILE A 367 -2.49 4.84 -14.75
C ILE A 367 -1.08 4.73 -14.15
N LEU A 368 -0.50 5.86 -13.78
CA LEU A 368 0.76 5.91 -13.05
C LEU A 368 0.47 5.88 -11.55
N VAL A 369 1.14 4.99 -10.83
CA VAL A 369 1.05 4.87 -9.37
C VAL A 369 2.37 5.26 -8.74
N ASN A 370 2.35 6.21 -7.82
CA ASN A 370 3.52 6.66 -7.08
C ASN A 370 3.52 6.17 -5.63
N ALA A 371 4.71 5.83 -5.13
CA ALA A 371 4.97 5.72 -3.69
C ALA A 371 6.35 6.26 -3.35
N VAL A 372 6.45 6.92 -2.20
CA VAL A 372 7.71 7.41 -1.65
C VAL A 372 7.72 7.23 -0.14
N GLY A 373 8.86 6.89 0.41
CA GLY A 373 9.05 6.68 1.85
C GLY A 373 9.98 7.71 2.48
N PHE A 374 9.97 7.76 3.81
CA PHE A 374 11.05 8.40 4.56
C PHE A 374 12.38 7.78 4.13
N GLY A 375 13.39 8.62 3.88
CA GLY A 375 14.65 8.16 3.29
C GLY A 375 14.75 8.47 1.79
N GLY A 376 13.71 9.08 1.19
CA GLY A 376 13.74 9.54 -0.20
C GLY A 376 13.75 8.42 -1.23
N ASN A 377 13.19 7.26 -0.89
CA ASN A 377 13.06 6.11 -1.79
C ASN A 377 11.70 6.18 -2.52
N ALA A 378 11.72 6.35 -3.82
CA ALA A 378 10.53 6.44 -4.65
C ALA A 378 10.42 5.28 -5.64
N VAL A 379 9.20 4.83 -5.89
CA VAL A 379 8.84 3.92 -6.98
C VAL A 379 7.63 4.50 -7.70
N SER A 380 7.67 4.44 -9.02
CA SER A 380 6.56 4.77 -9.91
C SER A 380 6.28 3.57 -10.82
N ALA A 381 5.05 3.14 -10.91
CA ALA A 381 4.63 2.01 -11.75
C ALA A 381 3.52 2.45 -12.72
N VAL A 382 3.63 2.08 -13.99
CA VAL A 382 2.56 2.27 -14.98
C VAL A 382 1.76 0.98 -15.08
N ILE A 383 0.49 1.07 -14.76
CA ILE A 383 -0.49 -0.01 -14.88
C ILE A 383 -1.38 0.29 -16.09
N SER A 384 -1.57 -0.67 -16.96
CA SER A 384 -2.33 -0.49 -18.19
C SER A 384 -3.27 -1.68 -18.48
N ILE A 385 -4.25 -1.45 -19.34
CA ILE A 385 -5.04 -2.51 -19.99
C ILE A 385 -4.31 -3.01 -21.23
N PHE A 386 -4.79 -4.12 -21.79
CA PHE A 386 -4.28 -4.77 -23.02
C PHE A 386 -4.62 -3.97 -24.27
#